data_fc92c7b60a8ca5d70249054ad7740d5f
#
_entry.id   fc92c7b60a8ca5d70249054ad7740d5f
#
_cell.length_a   1.000
_cell.length_b   1.000
_cell.length_c   1.000
_cell.angle_alpha   90.00
_cell.angle_beta   90.00
_cell.angle_gamma   90.00
#
_symmetry.space_group_name_H-M   'P 1'
#
loop_
_entity.id
_entity.type
_entity.pdbx_description
1 polymer ?
#
loop_
_entity_poly.entity_id
_entity_poly.type
_entity_poly.pdbx_seq_one_letter_code
_entity_poly.pdbx_strand_id
1 'polypeptide(L)'
;VKAPSPKIFSATVDNSILALANDVEAIEGKGGASLIDARPSSFFSGKEKAPASQAYGHIPGAVNIDSAKFYDPTSNRLKTRNELAAIANAVPAGPAVSYCNTGHWAATDWFVLHELLGRKETRLYAGSMVEWTSNANRPIESSRTKWDDLKKAVGLGS
;
A
#
# COMPACT_ATOMS: atom_id res chain seq x y z
N VAL A 1 40.64 4.84 -4.85
CA VAL A 1 39.83 4.37 -5.98
C VAL A 1 39.58 5.56 -6.90
N LYS A 2 39.94 5.45 -8.19
CA LYS A 2 39.73 6.51 -9.19
C LYS A 2 38.23 6.51 -9.59
N ALA A 3 37.60 7.67 -9.52
CA ALA A 3 36.23 7.81 -9.96
C ALA A 3 36.10 7.47 -11.47
N PRO A 4 35.02 6.78 -11.89
CA PRO A 4 34.78 6.52 -13.30
C PRO A 4 34.52 7.83 -14.05
N SER A 5 34.88 7.86 -15.33
CA SER A 5 34.57 9.01 -16.18
C SER A 5 33.06 9.21 -16.34
N PRO A 6 32.57 10.45 -16.35
CA PRO A 6 31.19 10.75 -16.60
C PRO A 6 30.70 10.13 -17.92
N LYS A 7 29.51 9.54 -17.91
CA LYS A 7 28.83 9.02 -19.10
C LYS A 7 27.43 9.64 -19.20
N ILE A 8 26.98 9.87 -20.43
CA ILE A 8 25.59 10.26 -20.68
C ILE A 8 24.73 9.04 -20.41
N PHE A 9 23.76 9.17 -19.51
CA PHE A 9 22.74 8.18 -19.23
C PHE A 9 21.38 8.71 -19.71
N SER A 10 20.68 7.93 -20.49
CA SER A 10 19.30 8.20 -20.88
C SER A 10 18.43 7.01 -20.50
N ALA A 11 17.27 7.29 -19.95
CA ALA A 11 16.30 6.25 -19.58
C ALA A 11 14.89 6.69 -19.98
N THR A 12 14.05 5.74 -20.32
CA THR A 12 12.61 5.93 -20.48
C THR A 12 11.92 5.37 -19.24
N VAL A 13 11.10 6.19 -18.59
CA VAL A 13 10.32 5.73 -17.43
C VAL A 13 9.22 4.79 -17.90
N ASP A 14 9.16 3.60 -17.32
CA ASP A 14 8.04 2.69 -17.51
C ASP A 14 6.91 3.05 -16.55
N ASN A 15 5.89 3.73 -17.06
CA ASN A 15 4.72 4.12 -16.29
C ASN A 15 3.66 3.00 -16.16
N SER A 16 3.84 1.87 -16.84
CA SER A 16 2.87 0.77 -16.80
C SER A 16 2.74 0.12 -15.42
N ILE A 17 3.81 0.20 -14.62
CA ILE A 17 3.85 -0.31 -13.24
C ILE A 17 3.27 0.66 -12.21
N LEU A 18 2.93 1.88 -12.61
CA LEU A 18 2.41 2.92 -11.71
C LEU A 18 0.89 3.04 -11.83
N ALA A 19 0.24 3.29 -10.71
CA ALA A 19 -1.12 3.76 -10.63
C ALA A 19 -1.14 5.17 -10.04
N LEU A 20 -1.97 6.04 -10.60
CA LEU A 20 -2.22 7.38 -10.09
C LEU A 20 -3.50 7.40 -9.25
N ALA A 21 -3.74 8.47 -8.51
CA ALA A 21 -4.93 8.62 -7.68
C ALA A 21 -6.25 8.43 -8.47
N ASN A 22 -6.32 8.93 -9.70
CA ASN A 22 -7.50 8.77 -10.57
C ASN A 22 -7.73 7.31 -10.99
N ASP A 23 -6.67 6.51 -11.17
CA ASP A 23 -6.81 5.07 -11.41
C ASP A 23 -7.43 4.38 -10.19
N VAL A 24 -6.97 4.74 -8.99
CA VAL A 24 -7.46 4.19 -7.73
C VAL A 24 -8.91 4.59 -7.47
N GLU A 25 -9.29 5.83 -7.75
CA GLU A 25 -10.69 6.29 -7.70
C GLU A 25 -11.58 5.49 -8.66
N ALA A 26 -11.11 5.20 -9.86
CA ALA A 26 -11.85 4.40 -10.82
C ALA A 26 -12.03 2.94 -10.34
N ILE A 27 -11.03 2.36 -9.67
CA ILE A 27 -11.09 1.01 -9.09
C ILE A 27 -12.07 0.98 -7.90
N GLU A 28 -11.96 1.94 -6.98
CA GLU A 28 -12.84 2.04 -5.82
C GLU A 28 -14.31 2.15 -6.23
N GLY A 29 -14.61 3.00 -7.22
CA GLY A 29 -16.00 3.22 -7.67
C GLY A 29 -16.56 2.15 -8.61
N LYS A 30 -15.74 1.44 -9.39
CA LYS A 30 -16.17 0.57 -10.50
C LYS A 30 -15.65 -0.87 -10.41
N GLY A 31 -14.68 -1.12 -9.56
CA GLY A 31 -13.97 -2.41 -9.51
C GLY A 31 -12.94 -2.55 -10.65
N GLY A 32 -12.68 -3.79 -11.05
CA GLY A 32 -11.75 -4.13 -12.13
C GLY A 32 -10.32 -4.43 -11.66
N ALA A 33 -9.96 -4.12 -10.42
CA ALA A 33 -8.71 -4.50 -9.78
C ALA A 33 -8.88 -4.61 -8.26
N SER A 34 -7.99 -5.37 -7.61
CA SER A 34 -7.91 -5.44 -6.15
C SER A 34 -7.04 -4.31 -5.61
N LEU A 35 -7.50 -3.60 -4.57
CA LEU A 35 -6.68 -2.67 -3.81
C LEU A 35 -6.02 -3.40 -2.65
N ILE A 36 -4.71 -3.20 -2.46
CA ILE A 36 -3.91 -3.86 -1.44
C ILE A 36 -3.31 -2.80 -0.53
N ASP A 37 -3.71 -2.82 0.74
CA ASP A 37 -3.12 -1.96 1.77
C ASP A 37 -1.96 -2.69 2.45
N ALA A 38 -0.74 -2.23 2.17
CA ALA A 38 0.51 -2.81 2.65
C ALA A 38 0.88 -2.39 4.09
N ARG A 39 0.00 -1.65 4.77
CA ARG A 39 0.25 -1.13 6.12
C ARG A 39 -0.08 -2.16 7.21
N PRO A 40 0.48 -2.00 8.43
CA PRO A 40 0.00 -2.71 9.61
C PRO A 40 -1.51 -2.58 9.82
N SER A 41 -2.12 -3.60 10.41
CA SER A 41 -3.57 -3.64 10.63
C SER A 41 -4.10 -2.50 11.50
N SER A 42 -3.28 -1.90 12.36
CA SER A 42 -3.64 -0.71 13.14
C SER A 42 -3.94 0.52 12.26
N PHE A 43 -3.16 0.69 11.19
CA PHE A 43 -3.42 1.74 10.20
C PHE A 43 -4.64 1.41 9.34
N PHE A 44 -4.75 0.16 8.87
CA PHE A 44 -5.87 -0.29 8.06
C PHE A 44 -7.20 -0.10 8.78
N SER A 45 -7.29 -0.53 10.03
CA SER A 45 -8.50 -0.41 10.86
C SER A 45 -8.83 1.03 11.27
N GLY A 46 -7.89 1.96 11.11
CA GLY A 46 -8.06 3.34 11.54
C GLY A 46 -7.75 3.60 13.02
N LYS A 47 -7.10 2.67 13.72
CA LYS A 47 -6.60 2.93 15.08
C LYS A 47 -5.45 3.93 15.06
N GLU A 48 -4.62 3.86 14.01
CA GLU A 48 -3.48 4.73 13.78
C GLU A 48 -3.55 5.39 12.41
N LYS A 49 -2.85 6.50 12.24
CA LYS A 49 -2.59 7.13 10.94
C LYS A 49 -1.20 7.72 10.89
N ALA A 50 -0.63 7.80 9.70
CA ALA A 50 0.61 8.55 9.49
C ALA A 50 0.38 10.05 9.80
N PRO A 51 1.38 10.76 10.37
CA PRO A 51 1.22 12.19 10.69
C PRO A 51 0.78 13.03 9.49
N ALA A 52 1.28 12.72 8.29
CA ALA A 52 0.95 13.44 7.06
C ALA A 52 -0.41 13.06 6.46
N SER A 53 -1.03 11.94 6.85
CA SER A 53 -2.37 11.58 6.39
C SER A 53 -3.44 12.42 7.09
N GLN A 54 -4.47 12.83 6.35
CA GLN A 54 -5.55 13.66 6.90
C GLN A 54 -6.69 12.84 7.52
N ALA A 55 -6.77 11.54 7.21
CA ALA A 55 -7.83 10.66 7.72
C ALA A 55 -7.29 9.33 8.27
N TYR A 56 -8.10 8.70 9.13
CA TYR A 56 -7.87 7.37 9.69
C TYR A 56 -8.63 6.32 8.87
N GLY A 57 -8.02 5.16 8.63
CA GLY A 57 -8.63 4.07 7.89
C GLY A 57 -7.94 3.79 6.57
N HIS A 58 -8.67 3.20 5.62
CA HIS A 58 -8.16 2.69 4.35
C HIS A 58 -9.09 3.04 3.18
N ILE A 59 -8.62 2.83 1.97
CA ILE A 59 -9.42 3.01 0.75
C ILE A 59 -10.48 1.89 0.72
N PRO A 60 -11.78 2.20 0.53
CA PRO A 60 -12.85 1.21 0.60
C PRO A 60 -12.61 -0.01 -0.31
N GLY A 61 -12.97 -1.19 0.19
CA GLY A 61 -12.82 -2.45 -0.53
C GLY A 61 -11.39 -2.99 -0.61
N ALA A 62 -10.41 -2.35 0.02
CA ALA A 62 -9.03 -2.83 0.03
C ALA A 62 -8.84 -4.08 0.91
N VAL A 63 -7.94 -4.96 0.48
CA VAL A 63 -7.44 -6.11 1.25
C VAL A 63 -6.19 -5.69 2.01
N ASN A 64 -6.09 -6.00 3.30
CA ASN A 64 -4.90 -5.70 4.08
C ASN A 64 -3.87 -6.83 4.02
N ILE A 65 -2.72 -6.54 3.45
CA ILE A 65 -1.53 -7.40 3.53
C ILE A 65 -0.38 -6.54 4.05
N ASP A 66 -0.16 -6.63 5.35
CA ASP A 66 0.98 -5.96 5.98
C ASP A 66 2.28 -6.46 5.33
N SER A 67 3.06 -5.55 4.74
CA SER A 67 4.31 -5.85 4.04
C SER A 67 5.33 -6.59 4.90
N ALA A 68 5.28 -6.41 6.23
CA ALA A 68 6.13 -7.14 7.16
C ALA A 68 5.90 -8.66 7.12
N LYS A 69 4.72 -9.12 6.71
CA LYS A 69 4.42 -10.56 6.58
C LYS A 69 5.29 -11.27 5.54
N PHE A 70 5.83 -10.54 4.56
CA PHE A 70 6.69 -11.10 3.53
C PHE A 70 8.12 -11.36 4.00
N TYR A 71 8.51 -10.84 5.16
CA TYR A 71 9.83 -11.02 5.73
C TYR A 71 9.85 -12.08 6.83
N ASP A 72 10.98 -12.78 6.93
CA ASP A 72 11.32 -13.55 8.11
C ASP A 72 11.86 -12.60 9.19
N PRO A 73 11.24 -12.53 10.37
CA PRO A 73 11.61 -11.56 11.41
C PRO A 73 12.97 -11.80 12.04
N THR A 74 13.50 -13.04 11.93
CA THR A 74 14.79 -13.42 12.51
C THR A 74 15.94 -13.05 11.59
N SER A 75 15.82 -13.36 10.30
CA SER A 75 16.87 -13.14 9.31
C SER A 75 16.74 -11.80 8.56
N ASN A 76 15.59 -11.15 8.67
CA ASN A 76 15.22 -9.95 7.92
C ASN A 76 15.34 -10.14 6.39
N ARG A 77 15.08 -11.35 5.92
CA ARG A 77 15.05 -11.73 4.51
C ARG A 77 13.62 -12.00 4.07
N LEU A 78 13.36 -11.87 2.79
CA LEU A 78 12.10 -12.34 2.22
C LEU A 78 11.95 -13.84 2.47
N LYS A 79 10.74 -14.25 2.74
CA LYS A 79 10.34 -15.65 2.88
C LYS A 79 10.54 -16.42 1.57
N THR A 80 10.43 -17.73 1.63
CA THR A 80 10.50 -18.58 0.44
C THR A 80 9.34 -18.28 -0.52
N ARG A 81 9.53 -18.59 -1.81
CA ARG A 81 8.51 -18.36 -2.83
C ARG A 81 7.15 -18.99 -2.47
N ASN A 82 7.15 -20.18 -1.86
CA ASN A 82 5.91 -20.87 -1.49
C ASN A 82 5.19 -20.13 -0.35
N GLU A 83 5.92 -19.65 0.65
CA GLU A 83 5.35 -18.85 1.74
C GLU A 83 4.83 -17.50 1.25
N LEU A 84 5.57 -16.83 0.35
CA LEU A 84 5.13 -15.60 -0.29
C LEU A 84 3.83 -15.82 -1.07
N ALA A 85 3.74 -16.92 -1.84
CA ALA A 85 2.54 -17.28 -2.58
C ALA A 85 1.34 -17.55 -1.65
N ALA A 86 1.57 -18.23 -0.52
CA ALA A 86 0.52 -18.49 0.46
C ALA A 86 -0.06 -17.19 1.05
N ILE A 87 0.80 -16.19 1.34
CA ILE A 87 0.36 -14.87 1.81
C ILE A 87 -0.41 -14.14 0.71
N ALA A 88 0.09 -14.20 -0.52
CA ALA A 88 -0.50 -13.52 -1.68
C ALA A 88 -1.86 -14.09 -2.10
N ASN A 89 -2.22 -15.31 -1.66
CA ASN A 89 -3.55 -15.91 -1.91
C ASN A 89 -4.71 -15.12 -1.28
N ALA A 90 -4.44 -14.21 -0.33
CA ALA A 90 -5.44 -13.29 0.20
C ALA A 90 -5.90 -12.25 -0.83
N VAL A 91 -5.11 -12.01 -1.89
CA VAL A 91 -5.47 -11.10 -2.99
C VAL A 91 -6.11 -11.89 -4.11
N PRO A 92 -7.32 -11.55 -4.56
CA PRO A 92 -7.94 -12.16 -5.74
C PRO A 92 -7.02 -12.17 -6.96
N ALA A 93 -7.19 -13.15 -7.85
CA ALA A 93 -6.46 -13.19 -9.11
C ALA A 93 -6.83 -12.00 -10.01
N GLY A 94 -5.91 -11.58 -10.88
CA GLY A 94 -6.12 -10.48 -11.81
C GLY A 94 -5.39 -9.20 -11.41
N PRO A 95 -5.79 -8.05 -11.99
CA PRO A 95 -5.18 -6.76 -11.74
C PRO A 95 -5.24 -6.36 -10.26
N ALA A 96 -4.17 -5.73 -9.78
CA ALA A 96 -4.10 -5.25 -8.41
C ALA A 96 -3.32 -3.93 -8.32
N VAL A 97 -3.59 -3.14 -7.29
CA VAL A 97 -2.85 -1.92 -6.98
C VAL A 97 -2.46 -1.93 -5.51
N SER A 98 -1.16 -1.88 -5.24
CA SER A 98 -0.64 -1.79 -3.87
C SER A 98 -0.44 -0.34 -3.46
N TYR A 99 -0.84 0.00 -2.24
CA TYR A 99 -0.61 1.30 -1.60
C TYR A 99 -0.24 1.13 -0.12
N CYS A 100 0.29 2.20 0.49
CA CYS A 100 0.53 2.24 1.94
C CYS A 100 0.32 3.67 2.49
N ASN A 101 1.27 4.24 3.23
CA ASN A 101 1.22 5.66 3.60
C ASN A 101 1.86 6.57 2.53
N THR A 102 3.05 6.19 2.02
CA THR A 102 3.93 6.98 1.14
C THR A 102 4.64 6.14 0.06
N GLY A 103 4.15 4.94 -0.24
CA GLY A 103 4.66 4.07 -1.30
C GLY A 103 5.73 3.06 -0.89
N HIS A 104 6.45 3.25 0.22
CA HIS A 104 7.59 2.38 0.58
C HIS A 104 7.20 0.93 0.88
N TRP A 105 6.26 0.70 1.80
CA TRP A 105 5.76 -0.65 2.10
C TRP A 105 5.02 -1.25 0.91
N ALA A 106 4.26 -0.42 0.21
CA ALA A 106 3.55 -0.84 -1.01
C ALA A 106 4.49 -1.32 -2.11
N ALA A 107 5.70 -0.76 -2.21
CA ALA A 107 6.71 -1.22 -3.14
C ALA A 107 7.19 -2.65 -2.82
N THR A 108 7.22 -3.05 -1.54
CA THR A 108 7.49 -4.44 -1.15
C THR A 108 6.41 -5.38 -1.65
N ASP A 109 5.13 -5.06 -1.41
CA ASP A 109 4.02 -5.89 -1.86
C ASP A 109 3.98 -5.98 -3.39
N TRP A 110 4.16 -4.83 -4.06
CA TRP A 110 4.29 -4.80 -5.52
C TRP A 110 5.43 -5.69 -6.00
N PHE A 111 6.62 -5.59 -5.43
CA PHE A 111 7.79 -6.38 -5.82
C PHE A 111 7.54 -7.88 -5.65
N VAL A 112 6.97 -8.27 -4.50
CA VAL A 112 6.64 -9.69 -4.26
C VAL A 112 5.62 -10.18 -5.27
N LEU A 113 4.52 -9.47 -5.48
CA LEU A 113 3.45 -9.89 -6.37
C LEU A 113 3.90 -9.86 -7.84
N HIS A 114 4.44 -8.73 -8.28
CA HIS A 114 4.78 -8.48 -9.68
C HIS A 114 6.04 -9.23 -10.11
N GLU A 115 7.15 -9.09 -9.35
CA GLU A 115 8.45 -9.63 -9.77
C GLU A 115 8.65 -11.07 -9.31
N LEU A 116 8.38 -11.39 -8.06
CA LEU A 116 8.68 -12.72 -7.54
C LEU A 116 7.58 -13.75 -7.86
N LEU A 117 6.31 -13.35 -7.83
CA LEU A 117 5.18 -14.24 -8.07
C LEU A 117 4.63 -14.15 -9.50
N GLY A 118 5.09 -13.18 -10.30
CA GLY A 118 4.74 -13.05 -11.72
C GLY A 118 3.35 -12.47 -11.98
N ARG A 119 2.72 -11.81 -11.00
CA ARG A 119 1.43 -11.14 -11.17
C ARG A 119 1.63 -9.79 -11.87
N LYS A 120 1.91 -9.82 -13.18
CA LYS A 120 2.35 -8.67 -13.98
C LYS A 120 1.34 -7.53 -14.12
N GLU A 121 0.08 -7.76 -13.77
CA GLU A 121 -0.95 -6.72 -13.72
C GLU A 121 -1.02 -5.98 -12.36
N THR A 122 -0.03 -6.23 -11.46
CA THR A 122 0.08 -5.50 -10.20
C THR A 122 0.79 -4.17 -10.43
N ARG A 123 0.15 -3.06 -10.04
CA ARG A 123 0.69 -1.70 -10.10
C ARG A 123 0.94 -1.14 -8.71
N LEU A 124 1.76 -0.10 -8.63
CA LEU A 124 2.11 0.62 -7.41
C LEU A 124 1.46 2.01 -7.41
N TYR A 125 0.64 2.31 -6.42
CA TYR A 125 0.18 3.66 -6.11
C TYR A 125 1.11 4.30 -5.09
N ALA A 126 2.12 5.02 -5.58
CA ALA A 126 3.17 5.60 -4.74
C ALA A 126 2.66 6.75 -3.85
N GLY A 127 1.69 7.55 -4.31
CA GLY A 127 1.09 8.64 -3.54
C GLY A 127 0.38 8.17 -2.27
N SER A 128 -0.22 6.98 -2.32
CA SER A 128 -0.74 6.26 -1.17
C SER A 128 -1.71 7.09 -0.30
N MET A 129 -1.86 6.77 1.00
CA MET A 129 -2.82 7.43 1.89
C MET A 129 -2.53 8.91 2.10
N VAL A 130 -1.28 9.35 2.02
CA VAL A 130 -0.96 10.78 2.15
C VAL A 130 -1.58 11.57 1.01
N GLU A 131 -1.42 11.12 -0.23
CA GLU A 131 -2.07 11.75 -1.39
C GLU A 131 -3.59 11.49 -1.40
N TRP A 132 -4.02 10.26 -1.11
CA TRP A 132 -5.44 9.93 -1.09
C TRP A 132 -6.23 10.84 -0.17
N THR A 133 -5.78 10.98 1.07
CA THR A 133 -6.47 11.75 2.10
C THR A 133 -6.29 13.27 1.98
N SER A 134 -5.42 13.75 1.10
CA SER A 134 -5.31 15.20 0.80
C SER A 134 -6.54 15.77 0.11
N ASN A 135 -7.34 14.93 -0.54
CA ASN A 135 -8.63 15.29 -1.11
C ASN A 135 -9.76 14.75 -0.23
N ALA A 136 -10.45 15.66 0.48
CA ALA A 136 -11.54 15.29 1.40
C ALA A 136 -12.76 14.62 0.74
N ASN A 137 -12.87 14.69 -0.60
CA ASN A 137 -13.95 14.03 -1.35
C ASN A 137 -13.66 12.55 -1.61
N ARG A 138 -12.43 12.07 -1.39
CA ARG A 138 -12.08 10.65 -1.55
C ARG A 138 -12.58 9.85 -0.36
N PRO A 139 -13.29 8.74 -0.62
CA PRO A 139 -13.88 7.96 0.45
C PRO A 139 -12.82 7.24 1.28
N ILE A 140 -13.14 7.04 2.55
CA ILE A 140 -12.35 6.29 3.53
C ILE A 140 -13.27 5.33 4.27
N GLU A 141 -12.83 4.09 4.40
CA GLU A 141 -13.42 3.09 5.28
C GLU A 141 -12.57 2.95 6.55
N SER A 142 -13.23 2.91 7.71
CA SER A 142 -12.55 2.82 9.00
C SER A 142 -13.45 2.10 10.01
N SER A 143 -12.87 1.25 10.84
CA SER A 143 -13.55 0.70 12.01
C SER A 143 -13.59 1.67 13.21
N ARG A 144 -12.98 2.84 13.06
CA ARG A 144 -12.97 3.90 14.08
C ARG A 144 -14.36 4.50 14.24
N THR A 145 -14.79 4.63 15.47
CA THR A 145 -16.09 5.21 15.82
C THR A 145 -15.96 6.67 16.29
N LYS A 146 -17.05 7.42 16.25
CA LYS A 146 -17.09 8.78 16.86
C LYS A 146 -16.74 8.75 18.35
N TRP A 147 -16.97 7.62 19.02
CA TRP A 147 -16.61 7.42 20.41
C TRP A 147 -15.10 7.35 20.62
N ASP A 148 -14.36 6.77 19.68
CA ASP A 148 -12.89 6.74 19.71
C ASP A 148 -12.30 8.14 19.54
N ASP A 149 -12.94 8.97 18.72
CA ASP A 149 -12.55 10.38 18.56
C ASP A 149 -12.79 11.18 19.84
N LEU A 150 -13.93 10.97 20.49
CA LEU A 150 -14.26 11.62 21.75
C LEU A 150 -13.28 11.21 22.87
N LYS A 151 -13.00 9.92 23.03
CA LYS A 151 -12.01 9.42 24.01
C LYS A 151 -10.65 10.09 23.81
N LYS A 152 -10.19 10.20 22.58
CA LYS A 152 -8.92 10.86 22.26
C LYS A 152 -8.94 12.35 22.59
N ALA A 153 -10.04 13.03 22.31
CA ALA A 153 -10.19 14.47 22.60
C ALA A 153 -10.17 14.77 24.12
N VAL A 154 -10.64 13.84 24.96
CA VAL A 154 -10.65 13.98 26.43
C VAL A 154 -9.48 13.28 27.12
N GLY A 155 -8.47 12.79 26.35
CA GLY A 155 -7.27 12.17 26.91
C GLY A 155 -7.47 10.75 27.48
N LEU A 156 -8.59 10.09 27.18
CA LEU A 156 -8.94 8.75 27.66
C LEU A 156 -8.58 7.62 26.68
N GLY A 157 -7.79 7.90 25.64
CA GLY A 157 -7.35 6.93 24.63
C GLY A 157 -5.88 6.57 24.82
N SER A 158 -5.60 5.32 25.11
CA SER A 158 -4.25 4.71 25.04
C SER A 158 -3.93 4.30 23.61
#